data_8036dcb1c91634f0f4d333f2b9701e23
#
_entry.id   8036dcb1c91634f0f4d333f2b9701e23
#
_cell.length_a   1.000
_cell.length_b   1.000
_cell.length_c   1.000
_cell.angle_alpha   90.00
_cell.angle_beta   90.00
_cell.angle_gamma   90.00
#
_symmetry.space_group_name_H-M   'P 1'
#
loop_
_entity.id
_entity.type
_entity.pdbx_description
1 polymer ?
#
loop_
_entity_poly.entity_id
_entity_poly.type
_entity_poly.pdbx_seq_one_letter_code
_entity_poly.pdbx_strand_id
1 'polypeptide(L)'
;MRFSIDDRSGWVHVEALGDDTCQTNIPLGFTYNGFGASTSTISVSSNGIVFLGPNCSTSFTNTSLPTGISNNAMVFFFWDDLNDAGGGEYFEYTTLGTAPGRVFNLYFRQRFLSSTCGSDPIQVMLAIHEGSGLIKATYSGFSGCTLVRGSGATLGMQTAGGATATAFIVGYNSPVLDDNGGMQFMSFHPPN
;
A
#
# COMPACT_ATOMS: atom_id res chain seq x y z
N MET A 1 18.91 11.15 -3.94
CA MET A 1 17.79 12.10 -4.05
C MET A 1 16.91 11.88 -2.83
N ARG A 2 16.84 12.85 -1.92
CA ARG A 2 15.96 12.75 -0.74
C ARG A 2 14.56 13.04 -1.23
N PHE A 3 13.67 12.07 -1.23
CA PHE A 3 12.24 12.37 -1.40
C PHE A 3 11.78 13.10 -0.14
N SER A 4 11.53 14.39 -0.26
CA SER A 4 10.76 15.10 0.75
C SER A 4 9.31 14.67 0.57
N ILE A 5 8.74 14.06 1.58
CA ILE A 5 7.30 13.73 1.66
C ILE A 5 6.47 15.03 1.71
N ASP A 6 7.12 16.17 1.87
CA ASP A 6 6.52 17.44 2.25
C ASP A 6 6.01 18.26 1.05
N ASP A 7 6.49 18.04 -0.18
CA ASP A 7 5.99 18.74 -1.37
C ASP A 7 5.23 17.80 -2.29
N ARG A 8 3.92 17.73 -2.09
CA ARG A 8 2.98 16.99 -2.94
C ARG A 8 2.09 17.92 -3.76
N SER A 9 2.55 19.16 -3.97
CA SER A 9 1.86 20.10 -4.85
C SER A 9 1.75 19.51 -6.26
N GLY A 10 0.52 19.52 -6.80
CA GLY A 10 0.24 18.94 -8.13
C GLY A 10 0.00 17.42 -8.16
N TRP A 11 -0.03 16.73 -7.01
CA TRP A 11 -0.50 15.37 -6.96
C TRP A 11 -2.02 15.31 -7.09
N VAL A 12 -2.53 14.20 -7.62
CA VAL A 12 -3.98 13.96 -7.63
C VAL A 12 -4.39 13.59 -6.21
N HIS A 13 -5.21 14.43 -5.62
CA HIS A 13 -5.76 14.21 -4.28
C HIS A 13 -7.09 13.47 -4.38
N VAL A 14 -7.24 12.43 -3.58
CA VAL A 14 -8.48 11.68 -3.42
C VAL A 14 -8.86 11.75 -1.95
N GLU A 15 -9.98 12.38 -1.67
CA GLU A 15 -10.57 12.43 -0.32
C GLU A 15 -10.77 11.00 0.22
N ALA A 16 -10.95 10.93 1.53
CA ALA A 16 -11.11 9.67 2.24
C ALA A 16 -11.96 8.65 1.48
N LEU A 17 -11.42 7.46 1.33
CA LEU A 17 -12.14 6.36 0.66
C LEU A 17 -13.41 5.94 1.40
N GLY A 18 -13.55 6.34 2.67
CA GLY A 18 -14.58 5.79 3.55
C GLY A 18 -14.17 4.43 4.12
N ASP A 19 -15.11 3.84 4.86
CA ASP A 19 -14.95 2.51 5.45
C ASP A 19 -15.22 1.44 4.39
N ASP A 20 -14.42 0.39 4.34
CA ASP A 20 -14.58 -0.77 3.45
C ASP A 20 -14.83 -0.44 1.98
N THR A 21 -14.05 0.45 1.41
CA THR A 21 -14.21 0.91 0.02
C THR A 21 -12.97 0.71 -0.84
N CYS A 22 -13.16 0.90 -2.15
CA CYS A 22 -12.10 0.79 -3.16
C CYS A 22 -12.15 1.96 -4.14
N GLN A 23 -10.97 2.50 -4.46
CA GLN A 23 -10.77 3.30 -5.66
C GLN A 23 -10.12 2.44 -6.74
N THR A 24 -10.81 2.27 -7.86
CA THR A 24 -10.35 1.42 -8.98
C THR A 24 -9.84 2.24 -10.16
N ASN A 25 -9.07 1.58 -11.04
CA ASN A 25 -8.59 2.16 -12.30
C ASN A 25 -7.73 3.42 -12.14
N ILE A 26 -6.92 3.51 -11.10
CA ILE A 26 -5.94 4.58 -10.94
C ILE A 26 -4.83 4.38 -11.97
N PRO A 27 -4.57 5.34 -12.87
CA PRO A 27 -3.58 5.17 -13.93
C PRO A 27 -2.15 5.25 -13.40
N LEU A 28 -1.32 4.28 -13.76
CA LEU A 28 0.12 4.30 -13.45
C LEU A 28 0.91 5.29 -14.31
N GLY A 29 0.37 5.67 -15.47
CA GLY A 29 1.10 6.45 -16.49
C GLY A 29 2.06 5.61 -17.35
N PHE A 30 2.19 4.33 -17.08
CA PHE A 30 3.00 3.35 -17.81
C PHE A 30 2.41 1.95 -17.69
N THR A 31 2.91 1.00 -18.49
CA THR A 31 2.60 -0.42 -18.29
C THR A 31 3.60 -1.02 -17.30
N TYR A 32 3.10 -1.47 -16.18
CA TYR A 32 3.87 -2.25 -15.19
C TYR A 32 3.90 -3.71 -15.60
N ASN A 33 5.09 -4.33 -15.53
CA ASN A 33 5.27 -5.76 -15.72
C ASN A 33 6.07 -6.34 -14.54
N GLY A 34 5.48 -7.24 -13.80
CA GLY A 34 6.11 -7.86 -12.63
C GLY A 34 5.14 -8.68 -11.80
N PHE A 35 5.64 -9.63 -11.06
CA PHE A 35 4.88 -10.49 -10.14
C PHE A 35 3.66 -11.18 -10.77
N GLY A 36 3.74 -11.52 -12.07
CA GLY A 36 2.64 -12.11 -12.82
C GLY A 36 1.56 -11.11 -13.24
N ALA A 37 1.76 -9.81 -13.02
CA ALA A 37 0.89 -8.75 -13.52
C ALA A 37 1.48 -8.07 -14.76
N SER A 38 0.61 -7.69 -15.70
CA SER A 38 0.87 -6.75 -16.78
C SER A 38 -0.30 -5.78 -16.82
N THR A 39 -0.10 -4.55 -16.35
CA THR A 39 -1.20 -3.60 -16.15
C THR A 39 -0.74 -2.15 -16.29
N SER A 40 -1.65 -1.27 -16.72
CA SER A 40 -1.46 0.19 -16.71
C SER A 40 -2.22 0.90 -15.60
N THR A 41 -2.95 0.15 -14.77
CA THR A 41 -3.75 0.68 -13.67
C THR A 41 -3.55 -0.12 -12.40
N ILE A 42 -3.84 0.52 -11.27
CA ILE A 42 -3.98 -0.15 -9.97
C ILE A 42 -5.35 0.15 -9.37
N SER A 43 -5.69 -0.59 -8.34
CA SER A 43 -6.80 -0.29 -7.43
C SER A 43 -6.32 -0.27 -6.00
N VAL A 44 -6.91 0.59 -5.17
CA VAL A 44 -6.52 0.80 -3.77
C VAL A 44 -7.73 0.54 -2.88
N SER A 45 -7.58 -0.31 -1.88
CA SER A 45 -8.56 -0.50 -0.82
C SER A 45 -8.29 0.42 0.36
N SER A 46 -9.34 0.93 1.00
CA SER A 46 -9.25 1.64 2.28
C SER A 46 -8.51 0.82 3.35
N ASN A 47 -8.55 -0.48 3.26
CA ASN A 47 -7.94 -1.43 4.19
C ASN A 47 -6.46 -1.78 3.87
N GLY A 48 -5.73 -0.87 3.22
CA GLY A 48 -4.27 -0.97 3.10
C GLY A 48 -3.75 -1.99 2.09
N ILE A 49 -4.51 -2.22 1.00
CA ILE A 49 -4.11 -3.12 -0.09
C ILE A 49 -4.05 -2.35 -1.40
N VAL A 50 -2.99 -2.58 -2.19
CA VAL A 50 -2.93 -2.21 -3.60
C VAL A 50 -3.02 -3.47 -4.47
N PHE A 51 -3.94 -3.44 -5.41
CA PHE A 51 -4.14 -4.46 -6.44
C PHE A 51 -3.48 -4.00 -7.74
N LEU A 52 -2.60 -4.79 -8.30
CA LEU A 52 -1.99 -4.50 -9.61
C LEU A 52 -2.97 -4.90 -10.71
N GLY A 53 -3.87 -3.97 -11.05
CA GLY A 53 -4.95 -4.14 -12.01
C GLY A 53 -6.28 -3.53 -11.55
N PRO A 54 -7.37 -3.76 -12.33
CA PRO A 54 -8.65 -3.08 -12.10
C PRO A 54 -9.51 -3.71 -10.99
N ASN A 55 -9.23 -4.95 -10.59
CA ASN A 55 -10.00 -5.63 -9.54
C ASN A 55 -9.63 -5.07 -8.16
N CYS A 56 -10.57 -5.10 -7.24
CA CYS A 56 -10.38 -4.68 -5.86
C CYS A 56 -11.19 -5.57 -4.91
N SER A 57 -10.81 -5.59 -3.66
CA SER A 57 -11.56 -6.20 -2.57
C SER A 57 -11.57 -5.26 -1.38
N THR A 58 -12.68 -5.18 -0.71
CA THR A 58 -12.88 -4.38 0.51
C THR A 58 -12.66 -5.20 1.79
N SER A 59 -12.03 -6.38 1.68
CA SER A 59 -11.79 -7.25 2.83
C SER A 59 -10.99 -6.52 3.91
N PHE A 60 -11.56 -6.41 5.09
CA PHE A 60 -10.96 -5.80 6.28
C PHE A 60 -10.33 -6.82 7.22
N THR A 61 -10.77 -8.08 7.15
CA THR A 61 -10.20 -9.15 7.98
C THR A 61 -8.94 -9.70 7.33
N ASN A 62 -7.79 -9.34 7.88
CA ASN A 62 -6.50 -9.78 7.38
C ASN A 62 -6.25 -11.29 7.67
N THR A 63 -5.51 -11.92 6.79
CA THR A 63 -5.06 -13.31 6.92
C THR A 63 -3.59 -13.43 6.55
N SER A 64 -2.97 -14.58 6.82
CA SER A 64 -1.66 -14.87 6.26
C SER A 64 -1.74 -15.01 4.74
N LEU A 65 -0.64 -14.69 4.05
CA LEU A 65 -0.53 -14.84 2.60
C LEU A 65 -0.05 -16.24 2.19
N PRO A 66 -0.41 -16.74 0.99
CA PRO A 66 -1.27 -16.09 0.01
C PRO A 66 -2.75 -16.16 0.38
N THR A 67 -3.53 -15.21 -0.13
CA THR A 67 -4.99 -15.13 0.08
C THR A 67 -5.74 -15.17 -1.24
N GLY A 68 -6.98 -15.68 -1.21
CA GLY A 68 -7.88 -15.77 -2.38
C GLY A 68 -8.77 -14.55 -2.62
N ILE A 69 -8.55 -13.41 -1.96
CA ILE A 69 -9.41 -12.22 -2.07
C ILE A 69 -9.40 -11.59 -3.47
N SER A 70 -8.37 -11.85 -4.27
CA SER A 70 -8.28 -11.47 -5.69
C SER A 70 -7.29 -12.36 -6.43
N ASN A 71 -7.46 -12.46 -7.76
CA ASN A 71 -6.47 -13.11 -8.62
C ASN A 71 -5.36 -12.15 -9.11
N ASN A 72 -5.45 -10.86 -8.83
CA ASN A 72 -4.38 -9.91 -9.13
C ASN A 72 -3.15 -10.17 -8.26
N ALA A 73 -1.99 -9.73 -8.72
CA ALA A 73 -0.89 -9.49 -7.81
C ALA A 73 -1.26 -8.36 -6.85
N MET A 74 -0.90 -8.48 -5.58
CA MET A 74 -1.33 -7.57 -4.52
C MET A 74 -0.16 -7.18 -3.62
N VAL A 75 -0.13 -5.91 -3.23
CA VAL A 75 0.77 -5.38 -2.20
C VAL A 75 -0.06 -5.08 -0.97
N PHE A 76 0.20 -5.79 0.10
CA PHE A 76 -0.39 -5.59 1.42
C PHE A 76 0.55 -4.66 2.19
N PHE A 77 0.40 -3.36 1.94
CA PHE A 77 1.28 -2.41 2.58
C PHE A 77 0.89 -2.15 4.04
N PHE A 78 -0.37 -2.37 4.41
CA PHE A 78 -0.84 -2.41 5.79
C PHE A 78 -2.28 -2.95 5.85
N TRP A 79 -2.48 -4.23 5.55
CA TRP A 79 -3.83 -4.80 5.51
C TRP A 79 -4.36 -5.06 6.92
N ASP A 80 -5.33 -4.27 7.32
CA ASP A 80 -6.07 -4.32 8.58
C ASP A 80 -7.40 -3.58 8.38
N ASP A 81 -8.28 -3.61 9.37
CA ASP A 81 -9.54 -2.86 9.40
C ASP A 81 -9.23 -1.36 9.62
N LEU A 82 -9.09 -0.63 8.51
CA LEU A 82 -8.76 0.78 8.49
C LEU A 82 -9.95 1.60 7.99
N ASN A 83 -10.18 2.75 8.62
CA ASN A 83 -11.26 3.64 8.21
C ASN A 83 -10.90 5.12 8.34
N ASP A 84 -11.88 5.99 7.98
CA ASP A 84 -11.76 7.44 8.00
C ASP A 84 -12.46 8.09 9.22
N ALA A 85 -12.66 7.36 10.31
CA ALA A 85 -13.49 7.74 11.47
C ALA A 85 -13.04 9.01 12.24
N GLY A 86 -12.36 9.93 11.65
CA GLY A 86 -11.93 11.16 12.32
C GLY A 86 -11.71 12.34 11.39
N GLY A 87 -11.83 12.13 10.11
CA GLY A 87 -11.52 13.11 9.07
C GLY A 87 -10.02 13.37 8.88
N GLY A 88 -9.63 13.73 7.67
CA GLY A 88 -8.24 13.98 7.30
C GLY A 88 -7.49 12.73 6.83
N GLU A 89 -8.17 11.66 6.54
CA GLU A 89 -7.71 10.48 5.83
C GLU A 89 -7.86 10.72 4.33
N TYR A 90 -6.85 10.34 3.56
CA TYR A 90 -6.82 10.52 2.11
C TYR A 90 -5.70 9.70 1.48
N PHE A 91 -5.71 9.61 0.19
CA PHE A 91 -4.53 9.25 -0.56
C PHE A 91 -4.27 10.24 -1.70
N GLU A 92 -3.02 10.36 -2.08
CA GLU A 92 -2.56 11.19 -3.18
C GLU A 92 -1.64 10.39 -4.07
N TYR A 93 -1.68 10.63 -5.36
CA TYR A 93 -0.81 9.93 -6.28
C TYR A 93 -0.30 10.82 -7.41
N THR A 94 0.85 10.42 -7.95
CA THR A 94 1.45 11.04 -9.13
C THR A 94 2.43 10.08 -9.80
N THR A 95 2.74 10.33 -11.07
CA THR A 95 3.81 9.63 -11.77
C THR A 95 4.89 10.64 -12.16
N LEU A 96 6.10 10.38 -11.72
CA LEU A 96 7.26 11.25 -11.93
C LEU A 96 8.31 10.58 -12.82
N GLY A 97 9.15 11.40 -13.45
CA GLY A 97 10.25 10.95 -14.30
C GLY A 97 9.87 10.81 -15.76
N THR A 98 10.78 10.25 -16.55
CA THR A 98 10.65 10.01 -17.99
C THR A 98 10.86 8.54 -18.31
N ALA A 99 10.15 8.03 -19.32
CA ALA A 99 10.30 6.65 -19.76
C ALA A 99 11.76 6.34 -20.16
N PRO A 100 12.28 5.14 -19.84
CA PRO A 100 11.64 4.02 -19.13
C PRO A 100 11.86 4.04 -17.61
N GLY A 101 12.16 5.17 -17.02
CA GLY A 101 12.50 5.33 -15.60
C GLY A 101 11.41 6.03 -14.80
N ARG A 102 10.13 5.96 -15.22
CA ARG A 102 9.03 6.56 -14.48
C ARG A 102 8.78 5.83 -13.15
N VAL A 103 8.31 6.59 -12.16
CA VAL A 103 7.92 6.06 -10.86
C VAL A 103 6.52 6.58 -10.53
N PHE A 104 5.58 5.67 -10.36
CA PHE A 104 4.30 5.98 -9.77
C PHE A 104 4.45 6.03 -8.26
N ASN A 105 3.93 7.07 -7.64
CA ASN A 105 3.96 7.27 -6.20
C ASN A 105 2.54 7.40 -5.67
N LEU A 106 2.23 6.68 -4.61
CA LEU A 106 0.98 6.72 -3.86
C LEU A 106 1.30 7.04 -2.41
N TYR A 107 0.85 8.16 -1.92
CA TYR A 107 0.83 8.48 -0.49
C TYR A 107 -0.52 8.09 0.08
N PHE A 108 -0.52 7.27 1.11
CA PHE A 108 -1.72 6.75 1.77
C PHE A 108 -1.69 7.15 3.24
N ARG A 109 -2.81 7.68 3.72
CA ARG A 109 -3.00 8.09 5.10
C ARG A 109 -4.37 7.65 5.59
N GLN A 110 -4.39 6.69 6.52
CA GLN A 110 -5.61 6.10 7.11
C GLN A 110 -5.43 5.85 8.61
N ARG A 111 -6.51 5.57 9.31
CA ARG A 111 -6.54 5.24 10.73
C ARG A 111 -7.18 3.90 10.99
N PHE A 112 -7.00 3.38 12.21
CA PHE A 112 -7.75 2.22 12.68
C PHE A 112 -9.17 2.59 13.07
N LEU A 113 -10.12 1.68 12.83
CA LEU A 113 -11.48 1.76 13.36
C LEU A 113 -11.46 1.79 14.91
N SER A 114 -10.48 1.16 15.52
CA SER A 114 -10.35 1.08 16.97
C SER A 114 -9.78 2.36 17.57
N SER A 115 -10.43 2.86 18.64
CA SER A 115 -9.93 3.96 19.46
C SER A 115 -8.64 3.66 20.24
N THR A 116 -8.12 2.44 20.14
CA THR A 116 -6.98 1.95 20.94
C THR A 116 -5.68 2.70 20.63
N CYS A 117 -5.47 3.16 19.40
CA CYS A 117 -4.29 3.94 18.99
C CYS A 117 -4.55 5.46 18.89
N GLY A 118 -5.69 5.93 19.37
CA GLY A 118 -6.04 7.33 19.30
C GLY A 118 -6.21 7.85 17.86
N SER A 119 -5.66 9.02 17.59
CA SER A 119 -5.75 9.70 16.29
C SER A 119 -4.53 9.47 15.39
N ASP A 120 -3.64 8.54 15.72
CA ASP A 120 -2.39 8.35 14.96
C ASP A 120 -2.64 7.65 13.62
N PRO A 121 -2.40 8.31 12.50
CA PRO A 121 -2.60 7.72 11.19
C PRO A 121 -1.45 6.78 10.83
N ILE A 122 -1.78 5.77 10.05
CA ILE A 122 -0.80 5.02 9.27
C ILE A 122 -0.47 5.86 8.04
N GLN A 123 0.83 6.11 7.83
CA GLN A 123 1.32 6.88 6.70
C GLN A 123 2.29 6.03 5.89
N VAL A 124 1.95 5.80 4.63
CA VAL A 124 2.74 4.96 3.73
C VAL A 124 2.93 5.68 2.40
N MET A 125 4.18 5.72 1.92
CA MET A 125 4.51 6.08 0.55
C MET A 125 4.84 4.81 -0.23
N LEU A 126 3.99 4.44 -1.18
CA LEU A 126 4.24 3.33 -2.09
C LEU A 126 4.82 3.88 -3.41
N ALA A 127 5.92 3.31 -3.86
CA ALA A 127 6.56 3.62 -5.14
C ALA A 127 6.58 2.37 -6.03
N ILE A 128 6.08 2.51 -7.26
CA ILE A 128 6.08 1.45 -8.29
C ILE A 128 6.95 1.94 -9.45
N HIS A 129 8.01 1.21 -9.74
CA HIS A 129 9.01 1.60 -10.75
C HIS A 129 8.75 0.93 -12.09
N GLU A 130 8.76 1.72 -13.18
CA GLU A 130 8.51 1.26 -14.55
C GLU A 130 9.54 0.22 -15.02
N GLY A 131 10.80 0.62 -15.11
CA GLY A 131 11.81 -0.19 -15.80
C GLY A 131 12.28 -1.42 -15.02
N SER A 132 12.34 -1.31 -13.68
CA SER A 132 12.85 -2.40 -12.82
C SER A 132 11.74 -3.30 -12.28
N GLY A 133 10.47 -2.88 -12.37
CA GLY A 133 9.36 -3.55 -11.69
C GLY A 133 9.42 -3.52 -10.15
N LEU A 134 10.40 -2.79 -9.58
CA LEU A 134 10.53 -2.65 -8.13
C LEU A 134 9.29 -2.00 -7.53
N ILE A 135 8.80 -2.57 -6.43
CA ILE A 135 7.77 -1.96 -5.59
C ILE A 135 8.38 -1.71 -4.21
N LYS A 136 8.25 -0.48 -3.72
CA LYS A 136 8.76 -0.08 -2.42
C LYS A 136 7.68 0.64 -1.61
N ALA A 137 7.43 0.17 -0.38
CA ALA A 137 6.62 0.89 0.60
C ALA A 137 7.53 1.48 1.68
N THR A 138 7.34 2.77 1.96
CA THR A 138 8.08 3.51 2.99
C THR A 138 7.09 4.01 4.03
N TYR A 139 7.37 3.76 5.29
CA TYR A 139 6.51 4.06 6.42
C TYR A 139 7.10 5.20 7.24
N SER A 140 6.24 6.03 7.82
CA SER A 140 6.64 7.14 8.70
C SER A 140 5.56 7.44 9.75
N GLY A 141 5.92 8.18 10.79
CA GLY A 141 4.97 8.70 11.76
C GLY A 141 4.47 7.66 12.77
N PHE A 142 5.30 6.66 13.11
CA PHE A 142 4.94 5.71 14.15
C PHE A 142 4.84 6.39 15.51
N SER A 143 3.71 6.16 16.19
CA SER A 143 3.55 6.41 17.60
C SER A 143 3.90 5.17 18.41
N GLY A 144 3.96 5.28 19.72
CA GLY A 144 4.21 4.13 20.60
C GLY A 144 3.12 3.04 20.61
N CYS A 145 2.08 3.16 19.77
CA CYS A 145 1.02 2.17 19.65
C CYS A 145 1.47 0.98 18.79
N THR A 146 1.36 -0.23 19.34
CA THR A 146 1.80 -1.46 18.64
C THR A 146 0.98 -1.77 17.39
N LEU A 147 -0.29 -1.34 17.32
CA LEU A 147 -1.14 -1.55 16.14
C LEU A 147 -0.57 -0.82 14.92
N VAL A 148 -0.17 0.45 15.03
CA VAL A 148 0.44 1.18 13.90
C VAL A 148 1.79 0.59 13.48
N ARG A 149 2.35 -0.33 14.28
CA ARG A 149 3.57 -1.09 13.99
C ARG A 149 3.27 -2.44 13.32
N GLY A 150 2.01 -2.73 13.00
CA GLY A 150 1.58 -3.93 12.31
C GLY A 150 1.19 -5.12 13.18
N SER A 151 0.98 -4.94 14.51
CA SER A 151 0.66 -6.06 15.41
C SER A 151 -0.71 -6.72 15.11
N GLY A 152 -1.58 -6.04 14.35
CA GLY A 152 -2.85 -6.57 13.85
C GLY A 152 -2.88 -6.77 12.33
N ALA A 153 -1.85 -6.31 11.62
CA ALA A 153 -1.88 -6.21 10.17
C ALA A 153 -1.15 -7.36 9.45
N THR A 154 -1.47 -7.51 8.16
CA THR A 154 -0.66 -8.26 7.20
C THR A 154 0.15 -7.30 6.35
N LEU A 155 1.48 -7.48 6.34
CA LEU A 155 2.42 -6.76 5.49
C LEU A 155 3.14 -7.74 4.57
N GLY A 156 3.16 -7.43 3.28
CA GLY A 156 3.80 -8.31 2.31
C GLY A 156 3.32 -8.09 0.89
N MET A 157 3.53 -9.09 0.06
CA MET A 157 3.11 -9.11 -1.33
C MET A 157 2.77 -10.53 -1.75
N GLN A 158 1.87 -10.68 -2.71
CA GLN A 158 1.70 -11.92 -3.45
C GLN A 158 1.63 -11.68 -4.96
N THR A 159 2.08 -12.68 -5.72
CA THR A 159 1.97 -12.68 -7.19
C THR A 159 0.50 -12.82 -7.62
N ALA A 160 0.23 -12.67 -8.92
CA ALA A 160 -1.05 -13.09 -9.47
C ALA A 160 -1.30 -14.58 -9.24
N GLY A 161 -2.58 -14.99 -9.06
CA GLY A 161 -2.95 -16.38 -8.86
C GLY A 161 -3.80 -16.67 -7.62
N GLY A 162 -4.20 -15.65 -6.88
CA GLY A 162 -5.07 -15.79 -5.71
C GLY A 162 -4.47 -16.69 -4.62
N ALA A 163 -5.23 -17.66 -4.11
CA ALA A 163 -4.79 -18.55 -3.04
C ALA A 163 -3.63 -19.51 -3.42
N THR A 164 -3.30 -19.61 -4.70
CA THR A 164 -2.17 -20.42 -5.20
C THR A 164 -0.95 -19.57 -5.57
N ALA A 165 -0.98 -18.29 -5.29
CA ALA A 165 0.10 -17.35 -5.58
C ALA A 165 1.37 -17.62 -4.76
N THR A 166 2.51 -17.14 -5.25
CA THR A 166 3.71 -17.04 -4.43
C THR A 166 3.59 -15.82 -3.53
N ALA A 167 3.84 -15.98 -2.24
CA ALA A 167 3.75 -14.93 -1.24
C ALA A 167 5.11 -14.56 -0.64
N PHE A 168 5.28 -13.28 -0.37
CA PHE A 168 6.43 -12.68 0.31
C PHE A 168 5.92 -11.97 1.56
N ILE A 169 5.92 -12.65 2.69
CA ILE A 169 5.38 -12.14 3.95
C ILE A 169 6.49 -11.38 4.69
N VAL A 170 6.20 -10.13 5.06
CA VAL A 170 7.05 -9.30 5.94
C VAL A 170 6.56 -9.40 7.38
N GLY A 171 5.25 -9.35 7.60
CA GLY A 171 4.63 -9.52 8.91
C GLY A 171 3.18 -10.01 8.81
N TYR A 172 2.76 -10.79 9.79
CA TYR A 172 1.36 -11.18 9.98
C TYR A 172 1.05 -11.12 11.47
N ASN A 173 0.15 -10.20 11.86
CA ASN A 173 -0.21 -9.94 13.25
C ASN A 173 1.02 -9.82 14.17
N SER A 174 2.03 -9.10 13.69
CA SER A 174 3.32 -8.95 14.37
C SER A 174 3.86 -7.53 14.20
N PRO A 175 4.35 -6.88 15.26
CA PRO A 175 4.85 -5.51 15.20
C PRO A 175 6.24 -5.48 14.53
N VAL A 176 6.27 -5.57 13.21
CA VAL A 176 7.50 -5.59 12.40
C VAL A 176 7.99 -4.19 12.02
N LEU A 177 7.17 -3.17 12.18
CA LEU A 177 7.55 -1.79 11.99
C LEU A 177 8.08 -1.21 13.30
N ASP A 178 9.24 -0.55 13.23
CA ASP A 178 9.95 -0.03 14.42
C ASP A 178 9.53 1.41 14.74
N ASP A 179 9.55 1.80 16.02
CA ASP A 179 9.23 3.13 16.51
C ASP A 179 10.47 4.01 16.76
N ASN A 180 11.65 3.59 16.34
CA ASN A 180 12.91 4.30 16.56
C ASN A 180 13.04 5.66 15.84
N GLY A 181 11.94 6.24 15.36
CA GLY A 181 11.89 7.57 14.72
C GLY A 181 12.50 7.63 13.32
N GLY A 182 12.86 6.49 12.75
CA GLY A 182 13.38 6.37 11.39
C GLY A 182 12.29 5.99 10.37
N MET A 183 12.54 6.31 9.09
CA MET A 183 11.73 5.77 8.00
C MET A 183 12.07 4.29 7.81
N GLN A 184 11.04 3.45 7.79
CA GLN A 184 11.18 2.03 7.46
C GLN A 184 10.66 1.75 6.06
N PHE A 185 11.17 0.71 5.44
CA PHE A 185 10.71 0.32 4.11
C PHE A 185 10.69 -1.18 3.92
N MET A 186 9.76 -1.65 3.10
CA MET A 186 9.80 -2.96 2.47
C MET A 186 9.94 -2.79 0.97
N SER A 187 10.66 -3.69 0.31
CA SER A 187 10.84 -3.65 -1.13
C SER A 187 10.72 -5.04 -1.74
N PHE A 188 10.09 -5.11 -2.89
CA PHE A 188 9.87 -6.33 -3.64
C PHE A 188 10.43 -6.17 -5.05
N HIS A 189 11.31 -7.10 -5.44
CA HIS A 189 11.87 -7.17 -6.78
C HIS A 189 11.20 -8.33 -7.52
N PRO A 190 10.69 -8.11 -8.74
CA PRO A 190 10.20 -9.23 -9.52
C PRO A 190 11.34 -10.20 -9.80
N PRO A 191 11.09 -11.51 -9.85
CA PRO A 191 12.09 -12.46 -10.29
C PRO A 191 12.50 -12.17 -11.75
N ASN A 192 13.78 -12.35 -12.03
CA ASN A 192 14.35 -12.22 -13.38
C ASN A 192 13.79 -13.28 -14.31
#